data_af020263a13c13283cf3403eaa533a92
#
_entry.id   af020263a13c13283cf3403eaa533a92
#
_cell.length_a   1.000
_cell.length_b   1.000
_cell.length_c   1.000
_cell.angle_alpha   90.00
_cell.angle_beta   90.00
_cell.angle_gamma   90.00
#
_symmetry.space_group_name_H-M   'P 1'
#
loop_
_entity.id
_entity.type
_entity.pdbx_description
1 polymer ?
#
loop_
_entity_poly.entity_id
_entity_poly.type
_entity_poly.pdbx_seq_one_letter_code
_entity_poly.pdbx_strand_id
1 'polypeptide(L)'
;NPLRAFKPQTNFLSLVSAGDRRAVASRNGISLAGAWIWRWKDWIDRRFMARFNDLPEMKAPAPTGLLTEFDTQMQCAGCGSKVSGELLKEVLDEIGLNSEALDDAAILDMPPGQKLLHTVDSFRSFIDDPYLFSRIAVIHALSDIYAMGAVPLDALAMVTIPYARPPKTRELLKQVLLGITDQLNEEDTPLSGGHSNEGTEMTVGLAVNGAIDAAQLTTKGGITSGQHLVLTKGLGTGVILAAHMQCRARGEYVDGAIQSMLTVSYTHLTLPTKRIV
;
A
#
# COMPACT_ATOMS: atom_id res chain seq x y z
N ASN A 1 -20.45 22.48 -12.65
CA ASN A 1 -20.51 23.20 -13.93
C ASN A 1 -20.90 22.20 -15.01
N PRO A 2 -21.93 22.48 -15.82
CA PRO A 2 -22.26 21.60 -16.94
C PRO A 2 -21.09 21.59 -17.94
N LEU A 3 -20.74 20.41 -18.42
CA LEU A 3 -19.73 20.21 -19.46
C LEU A 3 -20.13 20.99 -20.70
N ARG A 4 -19.25 21.86 -21.19
CA ARG A 4 -19.49 22.57 -22.46
C ARG A 4 -19.26 21.62 -23.63
N ALA A 5 -20.19 21.60 -24.57
CA ALA A 5 -20.04 20.81 -25.79
C ALA A 5 -18.78 21.27 -26.57
N PHE A 6 -17.95 20.32 -26.96
CA PHE A 6 -16.77 20.60 -27.78
C PHE A 6 -17.24 21.02 -29.19
N LYS A 7 -16.73 22.17 -29.66
CA LYS A 7 -16.92 22.63 -31.04
C LYS A 7 -15.57 22.47 -31.77
N PRO A 8 -15.43 21.57 -32.73
CA PRO A 8 -14.18 21.44 -33.46
C PRO A 8 -13.86 22.70 -34.26
N GLN A 9 -12.58 23.06 -34.30
CA GLN A 9 -12.12 24.17 -35.12
C GLN A 9 -12.10 23.76 -36.59
N THR A 10 -12.73 24.56 -37.46
CA THR A 10 -12.73 24.33 -38.90
C THR A 10 -11.51 24.93 -39.60
N ASN A 11 -10.87 25.93 -38.99
CA ASN A 11 -9.69 26.62 -39.51
C ASN A 11 -8.61 26.70 -38.44
N PHE A 12 -7.47 26.09 -38.66
CA PHE A 12 -6.35 26.10 -37.75
C PHE A 12 -5.03 26.45 -38.46
N LEU A 13 -4.08 27.00 -37.73
CA LEU A 13 -2.72 27.21 -38.20
C LEU A 13 -1.92 25.92 -37.99
N SER A 14 -1.43 25.36 -39.07
CA SER A 14 -0.52 24.20 -39.04
C SER A 14 0.92 24.70 -39.09
N LEU A 15 1.75 24.29 -38.12
CA LEU A 15 3.18 24.59 -38.04
C LEU A 15 3.96 23.27 -38.05
N VAL A 16 4.64 22.98 -39.13
CA VAL A 16 5.36 21.71 -39.30
C VAL A 16 6.86 21.98 -39.42
N SER A 17 7.68 21.31 -38.60
CA SER A 17 9.14 21.37 -38.70
C SER A 17 9.62 20.58 -39.92
N ALA A 18 10.46 21.21 -40.73
CA ALA A 18 11.00 20.61 -41.98
C ALA A 18 12.46 20.15 -41.84
N GLY A 19 13.04 20.13 -40.63
CA GLY A 19 14.47 19.90 -40.40
C GLY A 19 15.28 21.20 -40.46
N ASP A 20 16.59 21.13 -40.12
CA ASP A 20 17.57 22.21 -40.19
C ASP A 20 17.10 23.58 -39.67
N ARG A 21 16.37 23.60 -38.58
CA ARG A 21 15.79 24.81 -37.98
C ARG A 21 14.89 25.60 -38.97
N ARG A 22 14.19 24.89 -39.85
CA ARG A 22 13.18 25.43 -40.75
C ARG A 22 11.82 24.84 -40.46
N ALA A 23 10.78 25.61 -40.69
CA ALA A 23 9.39 25.17 -40.54
C ALA A 23 8.51 25.77 -41.62
N VAL A 24 7.38 25.12 -41.87
CA VAL A 24 6.30 25.56 -42.75
C VAL A 24 5.09 25.92 -41.90
N ALA A 25 4.53 27.10 -42.10
CA ALA A 25 3.25 27.52 -41.58
C ALA A 25 2.21 27.46 -42.68
N SER A 26 1.07 26.84 -42.45
CA SER A 26 -0.01 26.78 -43.40
C SER A 26 -1.35 27.12 -42.74
N ARG A 27 -2.11 27.99 -43.38
CA ARG A 27 -3.47 28.33 -42.95
C ARG A 27 -4.29 28.81 -44.17
N ASN A 28 -5.49 28.26 -44.34
CA ASN A 28 -6.44 28.67 -45.39
C ASN A 28 -5.85 28.69 -46.78
N GLY A 29 -5.01 27.67 -47.15
CA GLY A 29 -4.40 27.57 -48.45
C GLY A 29 -3.13 28.40 -48.65
N ILE A 30 -2.76 29.28 -47.72
CA ILE A 30 -1.52 30.06 -47.75
C ILE A 30 -0.46 29.33 -46.95
N SER A 31 0.73 29.11 -47.56
CA SER A 31 1.85 28.47 -46.89
C SER A 31 3.09 29.36 -46.96
N LEU A 32 3.78 29.49 -45.84
CA LEU A 32 5.04 30.23 -45.68
C LEU A 32 6.08 29.30 -45.06
N ALA A 33 7.32 29.37 -45.54
CA ALA A 33 8.39 28.53 -45.06
C ALA A 33 9.64 29.36 -44.73
N GLY A 34 10.39 28.93 -43.73
CA GLY A 34 11.65 29.56 -43.41
C GLY A 34 12.14 29.34 -41.97
N ALA A 35 13.34 29.84 -41.68
CA ALA A 35 13.95 29.76 -40.35
C ALA A 35 13.21 30.65 -39.32
N TRP A 36 12.61 31.76 -39.75
CA TRP A 36 11.84 32.64 -38.88
C TRP A 36 10.52 31.97 -38.41
N ILE A 37 9.90 31.14 -39.28
CA ILE A 37 8.72 30.31 -38.92
C ILE A 37 9.10 29.26 -37.90
N TRP A 38 10.30 28.66 -38.02
CA TRP A 38 10.81 27.73 -37.04
C TRP A 38 11.00 28.39 -35.66
N ARG A 39 11.61 29.61 -35.63
CA ARG A 39 11.75 30.38 -34.37
C ARG A 39 10.40 30.69 -33.75
N TRP A 40 9.39 31.03 -34.56
CA TRP A 40 8.05 31.31 -34.08
C TRP A 40 7.38 30.05 -33.55
N LYS A 41 7.52 28.92 -34.24
CA LYS A 41 7.06 27.62 -33.76
C LYS A 41 7.74 27.23 -32.45
N ASP A 42 9.08 27.31 -32.37
CA ASP A 42 9.84 26.98 -31.16
C ASP A 42 9.40 27.85 -29.97
N TRP A 43 9.11 29.14 -30.18
CA TRP A 43 8.59 30.00 -29.15
C TRP A 43 7.17 29.59 -28.69
N ILE A 44 6.29 29.22 -29.60
CA ILE A 44 4.94 28.72 -29.27
C ILE A 44 5.05 27.40 -28.48
N ASP A 45 5.86 26.46 -28.95
CA ASP A 45 6.02 25.16 -28.33
C ASP A 45 6.61 25.30 -26.92
N ARG A 46 7.66 26.12 -26.74
CA ARG A 46 8.23 26.39 -25.40
C ARG A 46 7.22 27.03 -24.46
N ARG A 47 6.45 27.99 -24.95
CA ARG A 47 5.40 28.64 -24.13
C ARG A 47 4.26 27.68 -23.78
N PHE A 48 3.94 26.76 -24.68
CA PHE A 48 3.00 25.69 -24.42
C PHE A 48 3.55 24.71 -23.39
N MET A 49 4.78 24.26 -23.57
CA MET A 49 5.46 23.34 -22.63
C MET A 49 5.69 23.97 -21.26
N ALA A 50 5.99 25.27 -21.18
CA ALA A 50 6.11 25.96 -19.90
C ALA A 50 4.83 25.84 -19.04
N ARG A 51 3.66 25.77 -19.65
CA ARG A 51 2.40 25.55 -18.92
C ARG A 51 2.30 24.17 -18.25
N PHE A 52 3.09 23.20 -18.73
CA PHE A 52 3.15 21.86 -18.16
C PHE A 52 4.37 21.69 -17.23
N ASN A 53 5.41 22.50 -17.40
CA ASN A 53 6.61 22.49 -16.57
C ASN A 53 6.51 23.44 -15.37
N ASP A 54 5.89 24.64 -15.58
CA ASP A 54 5.52 25.58 -14.54
C ASP A 54 4.05 25.32 -14.14
N LEU A 55 3.77 24.12 -13.66
CA LEU A 55 2.52 23.89 -12.96
C LEU A 55 2.52 24.85 -11.77
N PRO A 56 1.47 25.70 -11.59
CA PRO A 56 1.32 26.40 -10.34
C PRO A 56 1.45 25.34 -9.26
N GLU A 57 2.25 25.60 -8.22
CA GLU A 57 2.23 24.78 -7.02
C GLU A 57 0.77 24.67 -6.64
N MET A 58 0.14 23.61 -7.10
CA MET A 58 -1.12 23.20 -6.52
C MET A 58 -0.75 22.85 -5.10
N LYS A 59 -0.99 23.77 -4.17
CA LYS A 59 -1.23 23.37 -2.80
C LYS A 59 -2.26 22.29 -2.94
N ALA A 60 -1.82 21.05 -2.83
CA ALA A 60 -2.73 19.91 -2.82
C ALA A 60 -3.83 20.32 -1.85
N PRO A 61 -5.11 20.43 -2.26
CA PRO A 61 -6.14 20.60 -1.25
C PRO A 61 -5.90 19.46 -0.30
N ALA A 62 -5.71 19.76 0.99
CA ALA A 62 -5.58 18.76 2.02
C ALA A 62 -6.63 17.70 1.73
N PRO A 63 -6.27 16.41 1.65
CA PRO A 63 -7.18 15.36 1.22
C PRO A 63 -8.49 15.59 1.96
N THR A 64 -9.59 15.68 1.23
CA THR A 64 -10.87 16.13 1.77
C THR A 64 -11.24 15.22 2.95
N GLY A 65 -11.21 15.75 4.17
CA GLY A 65 -11.47 14.99 5.39
C GLY A 65 -10.26 14.73 6.28
N LEU A 66 -9.03 14.91 5.81
CA LEU A 66 -7.85 14.90 6.68
C LEU A 66 -7.68 16.29 7.34
N LEU A 67 -7.19 16.27 8.58
CA LEU A 67 -6.85 17.50 9.30
C LEU A 67 -5.55 18.08 8.74
N THR A 68 -5.47 19.40 8.60
CA THR A 68 -4.22 20.08 8.26
C THR A 68 -3.34 20.22 9.50
N GLU A 69 -2.04 20.53 9.33
CA GLU A 69 -1.14 20.80 10.46
C GLU A 69 -1.66 21.89 11.40
N PHE A 70 -2.46 22.84 10.89
CA PHE A 70 -3.08 23.89 11.69
C PHE A 70 -4.30 23.43 12.51
N ASP A 71 -4.93 22.32 12.12
CA ASP A 71 -6.06 21.73 12.84
C ASP A 71 -5.60 20.79 13.97
N THR A 72 -4.30 20.45 13.98
CA THR A 72 -3.68 19.57 14.98
C THR A 72 -3.09 20.34 16.14
N GLN A 73 -3.92 21.04 16.92
CA GLN A 73 -3.47 21.55 18.20
C GLN A 73 -3.18 20.39 19.15
N MET A 74 -1.86 20.22 19.49
CA MET A 74 -1.36 19.34 20.54
C MET A 74 -2.08 18.00 20.66
N GLN A 75 -1.85 17.09 19.73
CA GLN A 75 -2.29 15.72 19.92
C GLN A 75 -1.27 14.94 20.74
N CYS A 76 -1.75 14.33 21.81
CA CYS A 76 -0.94 13.45 22.62
C CYS A 76 -0.43 12.27 21.77
N ALA A 77 0.88 12.03 21.74
CA ALA A 77 1.48 10.91 21.03
C ALA A 77 1.52 9.59 21.84
N GLY A 78 0.87 9.58 23.00
CA GLY A 78 0.83 8.44 23.92
C GLY A 78 -0.57 7.84 24.05
N CYS A 79 -0.93 7.46 25.28
CA CYS A 79 -2.23 6.81 25.57
C CYS A 79 -3.46 7.64 25.14
N GLY A 80 -3.33 8.96 25.05
CA GLY A 80 -4.40 9.86 24.58
C GLY A 80 -4.57 9.91 23.06
N SER A 81 -3.70 9.28 22.27
CA SER A 81 -3.82 9.21 20.79
C SER A 81 -4.62 7.99 20.30
N LYS A 82 -5.16 7.18 21.19
CA LYS A 82 -6.02 6.05 20.82
C LYS A 82 -7.25 6.54 20.05
N VAL A 83 -7.66 5.77 19.05
CA VAL A 83 -8.97 5.92 18.46
C VAL A 83 -10.03 5.78 19.57
N SER A 84 -11.07 6.62 19.56
CA SER A 84 -12.08 6.57 20.62
C SER A 84 -12.69 5.17 20.72
N GLY A 85 -12.90 4.69 21.96
CA GLY A 85 -13.49 3.37 22.21
C GLY A 85 -14.87 3.19 21.59
N GLU A 86 -15.65 4.27 21.49
CA GLU A 86 -16.95 4.26 20.79
C GLU A 86 -16.79 3.96 19.30
N LEU A 87 -15.90 4.70 18.64
CA LEU A 87 -15.66 4.52 17.20
C LEU A 87 -15.09 3.13 16.90
N LEU A 88 -14.16 2.65 17.74
CA LEU A 88 -13.60 1.30 17.58
C LEU A 88 -14.70 0.24 17.71
N LYS A 89 -15.55 0.36 18.74
CA LYS A 89 -16.68 -0.55 18.95
C LYS A 89 -17.64 -0.57 17.76
N GLU A 90 -18.05 0.61 17.27
CA GLU A 90 -18.92 0.71 16.09
C GLU A 90 -18.36 -0.01 14.87
N VAL A 91 -17.05 0.19 14.59
CA VAL A 91 -16.40 -0.44 13.45
C VAL A 91 -16.27 -1.95 13.64
N LEU A 92 -15.93 -2.42 14.84
CA LEU A 92 -15.83 -3.85 15.13
C LEU A 92 -17.20 -4.54 14.96
N ASP A 93 -18.27 -3.96 15.50
CA ASP A 93 -19.64 -4.48 15.36
C ASP A 93 -20.07 -4.48 13.88
N GLU A 94 -19.73 -3.46 13.10
CA GLU A 94 -20.05 -3.38 11.66
C GLU A 94 -19.38 -4.48 10.84
N ILE A 95 -18.14 -4.86 11.18
CA ILE A 95 -17.39 -5.92 10.48
C ILE A 95 -17.64 -7.32 11.08
N GLY A 96 -18.51 -7.41 12.08
CA GLY A 96 -18.94 -8.68 12.69
C GLY A 96 -17.94 -9.26 13.70
N LEU A 97 -16.99 -8.46 14.20
CA LEU A 97 -16.14 -8.84 15.31
C LEU A 97 -16.85 -8.58 16.65
N ASN A 98 -16.67 -9.53 17.60
CA ASN A 98 -17.28 -9.39 18.91
C ASN A 98 -16.59 -8.29 19.73
N SER A 99 -17.24 -7.14 19.85
CA SER A 99 -16.75 -6.01 20.62
C SER A 99 -17.00 -6.11 22.14
N GLU A 100 -17.78 -7.10 22.59
CA GLU A 100 -18.09 -7.29 24.01
C GLU A 100 -17.04 -8.13 24.75
N ALA A 101 -16.21 -8.88 24.03
CA ALA A 101 -15.18 -9.77 24.58
C ALA A 101 -13.79 -9.11 24.70
N LEU A 102 -13.70 -7.78 24.63
CA LEU A 102 -12.43 -7.05 24.74
C LEU A 102 -11.99 -7.00 26.18
N ASP A 103 -10.96 -7.76 26.53
CA ASP A 103 -10.25 -7.69 27.81
C ASP A 103 -8.91 -6.97 27.64
N ASP A 104 -8.19 -6.74 28.74
CA ASP A 104 -6.87 -6.06 28.72
C ASP A 104 -5.79 -6.86 27.99
N ALA A 105 -5.92 -8.19 27.91
CA ALA A 105 -5.03 -9.08 27.19
C ALA A 105 -5.75 -10.29 26.60
N ALA A 106 -5.24 -10.76 25.46
CA ALA A 106 -5.69 -12.02 24.89
C ALA A 106 -5.11 -13.22 25.68
N ILE A 107 -5.90 -14.25 25.88
CA ILE A 107 -5.50 -15.50 26.54
C ILE A 107 -5.18 -16.55 25.48
N LEU A 108 -4.00 -17.16 25.57
CA LEU A 108 -3.52 -18.16 24.63
C LEU A 108 -3.13 -19.45 25.35
N ASP A 109 -3.84 -20.55 25.08
CA ASP A 109 -3.54 -21.87 25.61
C ASP A 109 -2.59 -22.63 24.68
N MET A 110 -1.47 -23.15 25.24
CA MET A 110 -0.50 -23.91 24.47
C MET A 110 -0.64 -25.42 24.65
N PRO A 111 -0.71 -26.20 23.55
CA PRO A 111 -0.69 -27.64 23.62
C PRO A 111 0.62 -28.17 24.25
N PRO A 112 0.57 -29.26 25.08
CA PRO A 112 1.74 -29.84 25.66
C PRO A 112 2.75 -30.35 24.60
N GLY A 113 4.04 -30.08 24.80
CA GLY A 113 5.13 -30.53 23.90
C GLY A 113 5.40 -29.65 22.68
N GLN A 114 4.64 -28.59 22.48
CA GLN A 114 4.86 -27.63 21.40
C GLN A 114 5.76 -26.46 21.82
N LYS A 115 6.36 -25.83 20.82
CA LYS A 115 7.06 -24.54 20.95
C LYS A 115 6.14 -23.42 20.49
N LEU A 116 6.09 -22.36 21.28
CA LEU A 116 5.45 -21.10 20.92
C LEU A 116 6.46 -20.21 20.19
N LEU A 117 6.07 -19.70 19.03
CA LEU A 117 6.82 -18.73 18.25
C LEU A 117 6.11 -17.38 18.34
N HIS A 118 6.89 -16.31 18.42
CA HIS A 118 6.42 -14.94 18.41
C HIS A 118 7.15 -14.16 17.32
N THR A 119 6.42 -13.39 16.55
CA THR A 119 6.98 -12.39 15.63
C THR A 119 6.18 -11.10 15.68
N VAL A 120 6.78 -10.01 15.25
CA VAL A 120 6.12 -8.72 15.10
C VAL A 120 6.69 -7.99 13.89
N ASP A 121 5.81 -7.57 13.00
CA ASP A 121 6.15 -6.72 11.85
C ASP A 121 5.20 -5.55 11.73
N SER A 122 5.70 -4.44 11.23
CA SER A 122 4.92 -3.21 11.07
C SER A 122 5.43 -2.41 9.87
N PHE A 123 4.52 -1.86 9.10
CA PHE A 123 4.81 -1.07 7.90
C PHE A 123 4.09 0.26 7.93
N ARG A 124 4.74 1.29 7.39
CA ARG A 124 4.05 2.48 6.91
C ARG A 124 3.43 2.19 5.56
N SER A 125 2.30 2.83 5.26
CA SER A 125 1.61 2.64 3.98
C SER A 125 2.53 2.96 2.81
N PHE A 126 2.64 2.03 1.87
CA PHE A 126 3.42 2.15 0.64
C PHE A 126 2.52 2.05 -0.61
N ILE A 127 1.22 1.85 -0.43
CA ILE A 127 0.17 1.95 -1.44
C ILE A 127 -1.03 2.71 -0.87
N ASP A 128 -1.81 3.34 -1.73
CA ASP A 128 -2.91 4.22 -1.31
C ASP A 128 -4.19 3.49 -0.91
N ASP A 129 -4.31 2.19 -1.21
CA ASP A 129 -5.46 1.36 -0.85
C ASP A 129 -5.28 0.77 0.55
N PRO A 130 -6.07 1.21 1.57
CA PRO A 130 -5.92 0.75 2.94
C PRO A 130 -6.24 -0.74 3.12
N TYR A 131 -7.20 -1.27 2.36
CA TYR A 131 -7.61 -2.66 2.42
C TYR A 131 -6.52 -3.59 1.88
N LEU A 132 -6.02 -3.33 0.67
CA LEU A 132 -4.94 -4.11 0.07
C LEU A 132 -3.63 -4.00 0.86
N PHE A 133 -3.30 -2.79 1.35
CA PHE A 133 -2.14 -2.58 2.20
C PHE A 133 -2.19 -3.46 3.45
N SER A 134 -3.34 -3.50 4.10
CA SER A 134 -3.54 -4.28 5.33
C SER A 134 -3.44 -5.78 5.08
N ARG A 135 -4.00 -6.29 3.99
CA ARG A 135 -3.85 -7.69 3.58
C ARG A 135 -2.38 -8.06 3.39
N ILE A 136 -1.62 -7.21 2.70
CA ILE A 136 -0.18 -7.43 2.50
C ILE A 136 0.57 -7.43 3.83
N ALA A 137 0.24 -6.52 4.76
CA ALA A 137 0.86 -6.48 6.08
C ALA A 137 0.62 -7.77 6.87
N VAL A 138 -0.59 -8.34 6.80
CA VAL A 138 -0.91 -9.64 7.41
C VAL A 138 -0.06 -10.76 6.84
N ILE A 139 -0.04 -10.89 5.51
CA ILE A 139 0.74 -11.96 4.84
C ILE A 139 2.21 -11.88 5.20
N HIS A 140 2.76 -10.67 5.27
CA HIS A 140 4.15 -10.49 5.63
C HIS A 140 4.42 -10.89 7.08
N ALA A 141 3.59 -10.46 8.04
CA ALA A 141 3.74 -10.85 9.44
C ALA A 141 3.59 -12.36 9.67
N LEU A 142 2.68 -13.01 8.94
CA LEU A 142 2.52 -14.48 8.99
C LEU A 142 3.70 -15.23 8.37
N SER A 143 4.42 -14.60 7.44
CA SER A 143 5.50 -15.27 6.70
C SER A 143 6.63 -15.76 7.59
N ASP A 144 6.92 -15.11 8.71
CA ASP A 144 7.94 -15.53 9.67
C ASP A 144 7.55 -16.82 10.39
N ILE A 145 6.27 -16.97 10.73
CA ILE A 145 5.72 -18.18 11.34
C ILE A 145 5.85 -19.34 10.35
N TYR A 146 5.43 -19.12 9.11
CA TYR A 146 5.51 -20.12 8.05
C TYR A 146 6.95 -20.48 7.67
N ALA A 147 7.87 -19.52 7.66
CA ALA A 147 9.29 -19.77 7.37
C ALA A 147 9.94 -20.71 8.39
N MET A 148 9.42 -20.74 9.61
CA MET A 148 9.86 -21.66 10.66
C MET A 148 9.09 -22.99 10.67
N GLY A 149 8.19 -23.21 9.71
CA GLY A 149 7.37 -24.41 9.58
C GLY A 149 6.22 -24.51 10.57
N ALA A 150 5.91 -23.40 11.25
CA ALA A 150 4.87 -23.35 12.28
C ALA A 150 3.49 -22.99 11.71
N VAL A 151 2.47 -23.24 12.50
CA VAL A 151 1.09 -22.83 12.22
C VAL A 151 0.76 -21.61 13.07
N PRO A 152 0.23 -20.53 12.49
CA PRO A 152 -0.25 -19.39 13.25
C PRO A 152 -1.37 -19.80 14.22
N LEU A 153 -1.35 -19.24 15.42
CA LEU A 153 -2.36 -19.48 16.46
C LEU A 153 -3.30 -18.31 16.60
N ASP A 154 -2.73 -17.10 16.63
CA ASP A 154 -3.47 -15.86 16.73
C ASP A 154 -2.63 -14.66 16.30
N ALA A 155 -3.29 -13.53 16.11
CA ALA A 155 -2.65 -12.26 15.82
C ALA A 155 -3.23 -11.12 16.65
N LEU A 156 -2.38 -10.14 16.98
CA LEU A 156 -2.75 -8.85 17.55
C LEU A 156 -2.40 -7.77 16.54
N ALA A 157 -3.36 -6.91 16.17
CA ALA A 157 -3.14 -5.84 15.20
C ALA A 157 -2.72 -4.53 15.88
N MET A 158 -1.72 -3.86 15.34
CA MET A 158 -1.35 -2.48 15.67
C MET A 158 -1.66 -1.58 14.47
N VAL A 159 -2.58 -0.64 14.66
CA VAL A 159 -3.08 0.21 13.58
C VAL A 159 -2.92 1.68 13.95
N THR A 160 -2.28 2.45 13.09
CA THR A 160 -2.26 3.91 13.16
C THR A 160 -3.02 4.47 11.96
N ILE A 161 -4.04 5.27 12.23
CA ILE A 161 -4.84 5.96 11.22
C ILE A 161 -4.41 7.42 11.13
N PRO A 162 -4.22 7.99 9.93
CA PRO A 162 -3.90 9.41 9.79
C PRO A 162 -4.96 10.30 10.43
N TYR A 163 -4.52 11.40 11.05
CA TYR A 163 -5.41 12.41 11.61
C TYR A 163 -6.45 12.86 10.59
N ALA A 164 -7.72 12.68 10.90
CA ALA A 164 -8.81 12.99 10.02
C ALA A 164 -10.08 13.38 10.77
N ARG A 165 -11.07 13.88 10.05
CA ARG A 165 -12.41 14.07 10.64
C ARG A 165 -13.06 12.71 10.91
N PRO A 166 -13.91 12.59 11.95
CA PRO A 166 -14.45 11.30 12.39
C PRO A 166 -15.02 10.41 11.28
N PRO A 167 -15.79 10.91 10.28
CA PRO A 167 -16.29 10.05 9.20
C PRO A 167 -15.17 9.44 8.35
N LYS A 168 -14.06 10.17 8.14
CA LYS A 168 -12.92 9.69 7.37
C LYS A 168 -12.07 8.71 8.18
N THR A 169 -11.82 9.00 9.47
CA THR A 169 -11.15 8.09 10.40
C THR A 169 -11.89 6.75 10.46
N ARG A 170 -13.23 6.81 10.59
CA ARG A 170 -14.09 5.62 10.60
C ARG A 170 -13.93 4.79 9.33
N GLU A 171 -13.99 5.41 8.16
CA GLU A 171 -13.88 4.71 6.88
C GLU A 171 -12.50 4.07 6.70
N LEU A 172 -11.42 4.80 7.02
CA LEU A 172 -10.06 4.27 6.93
C LEU A 172 -9.86 3.10 7.89
N LEU A 173 -10.30 3.23 9.15
CA LEU A 173 -10.21 2.17 10.15
C LEU A 173 -10.98 0.93 9.71
N LYS A 174 -12.20 1.11 9.17
CA LYS A 174 -13.00 0.02 8.64
C LYS A 174 -12.28 -0.74 7.53
N GLN A 175 -11.74 -0.04 6.52
CA GLN A 175 -11.04 -0.67 5.41
C GLN A 175 -9.79 -1.41 5.88
N VAL A 176 -9.03 -0.83 6.81
CA VAL A 176 -7.85 -1.47 7.40
C VAL A 176 -8.25 -2.74 8.15
N LEU A 177 -9.24 -2.68 9.02
CA LEU A 177 -9.67 -3.84 9.80
C LEU A 177 -10.29 -4.93 8.93
N LEU A 178 -11.06 -4.57 7.90
CA LEU A 178 -11.56 -5.54 6.91
C LEU A 178 -10.41 -6.25 6.20
N GLY A 179 -9.40 -5.51 5.73
CA GLY A 179 -8.24 -6.14 5.08
C GLY A 179 -7.47 -7.07 6.00
N ILE A 180 -7.32 -6.71 7.28
CA ILE A 180 -6.70 -7.57 8.29
C ILE A 180 -7.53 -8.82 8.51
N THR A 181 -8.82 -8.68 8.78
CA THR A 181 -9.69 -9.81 9.13
C THR A 181 -9.91 -10.77 7.98
N ASP A 182 -10.12 -10.25 6.76
CA ASP A 182 -10.31 -11.09 5.59
C ASP A 182 -9.06 -11.94 5.33
N GLN A 183 -7.85 -11.34 5.40
CA GLN A 183 -6.62 -12.08 5.18
C GLN A 183 -6.33 -13.07 6.30
N LEU A 184 -6.56 -12.72 7.56
CA LEU A 184 -6.39 -13.64 8.68
C LEU A 184 -7.36 -14.82 8.59
N ASN A 185 -8.61 -14.57 8.16
CA ASN A 185 -9.59 -15.63 7.93
C ASN A 185 -9.19 -16.57 6.79
N GLU A 186 -8.60 -16.06 5.71
CA GLU A 186 -8.07 -16.89 4.62
C GLU A 186 -6.94 -17.84 5.11
N GLU A 187 -6.25 -17.45 6.19
CA GLU A 187 -5.14 -18.19 6.81
C GLU A 187 -5.55 -18.93 8.11
N ASP A 188 -6.85 -19.08 8.35
CA ASP A 188 -7.42 -19.75 9.56
C ASP A 188 -6.83 -19.21 10.88
N THR A 189 -6.46 -17.93 10.93
CA THR A 189 -5.80 -17.29 12.08
C THR A 189 -6.73 -16.27 12.73
N PRO A 190 -7.12 -16.43 14.00
CA PRO A 190 -8.00 -15.46 14.67
C PRO A 190 -7.28 -14.13 14.98
N LEU A 191 -8.00 -13.02 14.82
CA LEU A 191 -7.61 -11.73 15.37
C LEU A 191 -8.03 -11.66 16.82
N SER A 192 -7.09 -11.83 17.76
CA SER A 192 -7.38 -11.91 19.21
C SER A 192 -7.45 -10.53 19.89
N GLY A 193 -7.07 -9.47 19.20
CA GLY A 193 -7.09 -8.10 19.76
C GLY A 193 -6.14 -7.17 19.03
N GLY A 194 -5.79 -6.08 19.69
CA GLY A 194 -4.86 -5.13 19.09
C GLY A 194 -4.86 -3.75 19.75
N HIS A 195 -4.26 -2.80 19.05
CA HIS A 195 -4.17 -1.41 19.45
C HIS A 195 -4.39 -0.51 18.26
N SER A 196 -5.26 0.49 18.40
CA SER A 196 -5.48 1.51 17.37
C SER A 196 -5.23 2.90 17.91
N ASN A 197 -4.55 3.72 17.14
CA ASN A 197 -4.27 5.11 17.47
C ASN A 197 -4.36 6.00 16.23
N GLU A 198 -4.41 7.30 16.45
CA GLU A 198 -4.26 8.30 15.40
C GLU A 198 -2.81 8.79 15.32
N GLY A 199 -2.33 9.12 14.13
CA GLY A 199 -0.98 9.61 13.89
C GLY A 199 -0.86 10.40 12.59
N THR A 200 0.36 10.68 12.16
CA THR A 200 0.62 11.43 10.93
C THR A 200 0.51 10.58 9.67
N GLU A 201 0.82 9.29 9.79
CA GLU A 201 0.86 8.34 8.67
C GLU A 201 0.09 7.07 9.02
N MET A 202 -0.48 6.43 8.01
CA MET A 202 -1.07 5.10 8.18
C MET A 202 0.03 4.07 8.41
N THR A 203 -0.11 3.31 9.51
CA THR A 203 0.74 2.15 9.80
C THR A 203 -0.13 0.96 10.14
N VAL A 204 0.25 -0.21 9.63
CA VAL A 204 -0.35 -1.48 10.03
C VAL A 204 0.76 -2.43 10.41
N GLY A 205 0.64 -3.03 11.57
CA GLY A 205 1.54 -4.07 12.06
C GLY A 205 0.76 -5.15 12.77
N LEU A 206 1.35 -6.33 12.86
CA LEU A 206 0.81 -7.45 13.60
C LEU A 206 1.88 -8.08 14.47
N ALA A 207 1.50 -8.42 15.70
CA ALA A 207 2.21 -9.39 16.50
C ALA A 207 1.51 -10.74 16.31
N VAL A 208 2.24 -11.75 15.87
CA VAL A 208 1.69 -13.07 15.54
C VAL A 208 2.31 -14.13 16.44
N ASN A 209 1.48 -15.00 16.95
CA ASN A 209 1.89 -16.21 17.67
C ASN A 209 1.69 -17.42 16.78
N GLY A 210 2.62 -18.37 16.86
CA GLY A 210 2.54 -19.65 16.16
C GLY A 210 2.98 -20.81 17.03
N ALA A 211 2.56 -22.02 16.68
CA ALA A 211 2.94 -23.23 17.36
C ALA A 211 3.56 -24.25 16.42
N ILE A 212 4.50 -25.02 16.94
CA ILE A 212 5.15 -26.10 16.22
C ILE A 212 5.68 -27.15 17.19
N ASP A 213 5.65 -28.40 16.76
CA ASP A 213 6.39 -29.47 17.47
C ASP A 213 7.90 -29.20 17.43
N ALA A 214 8.56 -29.27 18.58
CA ALA A 214 9.99 -28.98 18.68
C ALA A 214 10.87 -29.77 17.67
N ALA A 215 10.46 -30.98 17.31
CA ALA A 215 11.15 -31.82 16.35
C ALA A 215 11.00 -31.36 14.88
N GLN A 216 10.01 -30.53 14.59
CA GLN A 216 9.72 -30.05 13.24
C GLN A 216 10.20 -28.62 13.00
N LEU A 217 10.69 -27.95 14.05
CA LEU A 217 11.13 -26.57 14.01
C LEU A 217 12.20 -26.35 12.94
N THR A 218 11.95 -25.48 12.01
CA THR A 218 12.88 -25.06 10.96
C THR A 218 13.55 -23.75 11.36
N THR A 219 14.88 -23.69 11.27
CA THR A 219 15.66 -22.49 11.56
C THR A 219 16.48 -22.08 10.34
N LYS A 220 16.95 -20.81 10.31
CA LYS A 220 17.78 -20.28 9.21
C LYS A 220 19.14 -20.98 9.07
N GLY A 221 19.61 -21.66 10.11
CA GLY A 221 20.87 -22.41 10.10
C GLY A 221 20.74 -23.83 9.59
N GLY A 222 21.89 -24.50 9.33
CA GLY A 222 21.94 -25.92 9.01
C GLY A 222 21.93 -26.27 7.53
N ILE A 223 22.15 -25.30 6.63
CA ILE A 223 22.37 -25.57 5.19
C ILE A 223 23.68 -26.31 5.03
N THR A 224 23.66 -27.43 4.28
CA THR A 224 24.82 -28.25 4.00
C THR A 224 25.11 -28.31 2.49
N SER A 225 26.35 -28.66 2.15
CA SER A 225 26.74 -28.86 0.75
C SER A 225 25.89 -29.93 0.06
N GLY A 226 25.41 -29.66 -1.14
CA GLY A 226 24.53 -30.55 -1.91
C GLY A 226 23.03 -30.23 -1.79
N GLN A 227 22.63 -29.29 -0.92
CA GLN A 227 21.25 -28.77 -0.87
C GLN A 227 21.02 -27.70 -1.96
N HIS A 228 19.77 -27.57 -2.40
CA HIS A 228 19.36 -26.57 -3.38
C HIS A 228 18.59 -25.45 -2.70
N LEU A 229 18.92 -24.19 -3.08
CA LEU A 229 18.13 -23.02 -2.73
C LEU A 229 17.04 -22.83 -3.78
N VAL A 230 15.79 -22.74 -3.33
CA VAL A 230 14.64 -22.54 -4.20
C VAL A 230 14.04 -21.16 -3.93
N LEU A 231 13.96 -20.34 -4.98
CA LEU A 231 13.27 -19.07 -4.91
C LEU A 231 11.80 -19.28 -5.30
N THR A 232 10.89 -19.05 -4.38
CA THR A 232 9.45 -19.33 -4.56
C THR A 232 8.68 -18.21 -5.24
N LYS A 233 9.22 -16.99 -5.23
CA LYS A 233 8.64 -15.79 -5.86
C LYS A 233 9.71 -14.97 -6.56
N GLY A 234 9.27 -14.14 -7.53
CA GLY A 234 10.13 -13.15 -8.16
C GLY A 234 10.66 -12.12 -7.17
N LEU A 235 11.90 -11.69 -7.36
CA LEU A 235 12.51 -10.58 -6.62
C LEU A 235 12.15 -9.24 -7.27
N GLY A 236 12.21 -8.16 -6.49
CA GLY A 236 12.13 -6.80 -7.01
C GLY A 236 10.85 -6.02 -6.67
N THR A 237 9.93 -6.57 -5.89
CA THR A 237 8.71 -5.85 -5.45
C THR A 237 9.05 -4.51 -4.79
N GLY A 238 10.06 -4.46 -3.90
CA GLY A 238 10.51 -3.23 -3.26
C GLY A 238 11.06 -2.19 -4.25
N VAL A 239 11.75 -2.61 -5.30
CA VAL A 239 12.25 -1.71 -6.36
C VAL A 239 11.08 -1.11 -7.15
N ILE A 240 10.07 -1.94 -7.49
CA ILE A 240 8.87 -1.50 -8.22
C ILE A 240 8.09 -0.49 -7.37
N LEU A 241 7.88 -0.78 -6.08
CA LEU A 241 7.16 0.12 -5.17
C LEU A 241 7.93 1.42 -4.92
N ALA A 242 9.26 1.38 -4.79
CA ALA A 242 10.08 2.59 -4.70
C ALA A 242 10.00 3.45 -5.97
N ALA A 243 9.97 2.82 -7.15
CA ALA A 243 9.75 3.51 -8.41
C ALA A 243 8.31 4.07 -8.53
N HIS A 244 7.31 3.34 -7.99
CA HIS A 244 5.93 3.79 -7.93
C HIS A 244 5.78 5.06 -7.09
N MET A 245 6.37 5.12 -5.90
CA MET A 245 6.39 6.31 -5.05
C MET A 245 7.02 7.54 -5.75
N GLN A 246 7.89 7.31 -6.74
CA GLN A 246 8.50 8.35 -7.57
C GLN A 246 7.73 8.61 -8.88
N CYS A 247 6.54 8.04 -9.06
CA CYS A 247 5.75 8.08 -10.29
C CYS A 247 6.51 7.60 -11.55
N ARG A 248 7.42 6.61 -11.38
CA ARG A 248 8.28 6.05 -12.45
C ARG A 248 7.94 4.62 -12.83
N ALA A 249 7.15 3.92 -12.02
CA ALA A 249 6.74 2.56 -12.32
C ALA A 249 5.56 2.54 -13.30
N ARG A 250 5.51 1.55 -14.19
CA ARG A 250 4.33 1.28 -15.02
C ARG A 250 3.29 0.55 -14.15
N GLY A 251 2.00 0.89 -14.31
CA GLY A 251 0.91 0.32 -13.54
C GLY A 251 0.90 -1.21 -13.56
N GLU A 252 1.12 -1.83 -14.72
CA GLU A 252 1.19 -3.30 -14.85
C GLU A 252 2.23 -3.97 -13.95
N TYR A 253 3.36 -3.31 -13.69
CA TYR A 253 4.39 -3.84 -12.79
C TYR A 253 4.00 -3.66 -11.33
N VAL A 254 3.34 -2.54 -11.02
CA VAL A 254 2.81 -2.28 -9.66
C VAL A 254 1.75 -3.31 -9.31
N ASP A 255 0.79 -3.55 -10.22
CA ASP A 255 -0.26 -4.56 -10.05
C ASP A 255 0.34 -5.96 -9.87
N GLY A 256 1.31 -6.33 -10.71
CA GLY A 256 2.03 -7.61 -10.59
C GLY A 256 2.76 -7.76 -9.26
N ALA A 257 3.38 -6.68 -8.75
CA ALA A 257 4.03 -6.67 -7.45
C ALA A 257 3.02 -6.84 -6.31
N ILE A 258 1.89 -6.11 -6.33
CA ILE A 258 0.82 -6.21 -5.35
C ILE A 258 0.26 -7.65 -5.34
N GLN A 259 -0.07 -8.24 -6.49
CA GLN A 259 -0.56 -9.61 -6.58
C GLN A 259 0.44 -10.63 -6.03
N SER A 260 1.72 -10.44 -6.31
CA SER A 260 2.77 -11.28 -5.73
C SER A 260 2.85 -11.15 -4.20
N MET A 261 2.62 -9.95 -3.65
CA MET A 261 2.63 -9.70 -2.20
C MET A 261 1.37 -10.23 -1.51
N LEU A 262 0.24 -10.28 -2.20
CA LEU A 262 -1.01 -10.86 -1.71
C LEU A 262 -1.03 -12.39 -1.72
N THR A 263 0.03 -13.04 -2.15
CA THR A 263 0.15 -14.50 -2.14
C THR A 263 1.14 -14.93 -1.07
N VAL A 264 0.76 -15.86 -0.20
CA VAL A 264 1.67 -16.41 0.80
C VAL A 264 2.75 -17.24 0.12
N SER A 265 4.00 -17.08 0.55
CA SER A 265 5.15 -17.70 -0.12
C SER A 265 5.13 -19.23 -0.06
N TYR A 266 4.57 -19.81 0.99
CA TYR A 266 4.53 -21.27 1.15
C TYR A 266 3.45 -21.97 0.31
N THR A 267 2.38 -21.29 -0.11
CA THR A 267 1.29 -21.91 -0.89
C THR A 267 1.77 -22.47 -2.23
N HIS A 268 2.93 -22.03 -2.71
CA HIS A 268 3.60 -22.58 -3.89
C HIS A 268 4.56 -23.74 -3.56
N LEU A 269 4.73 -24.08 -2.29
CA LEU A 269 5.68 -25.08 -1.81
C LEU A 269 5.02 -26.41 -1.45
N THR A 270 3.97 -26.82 -2.13
CA THR A 270 3.44 -28.19 -2.06
C THR A 270 4.42 -29.22 -2.67
N LEU A 271 5.70 -28.90 -2.71
CA LEU A 271 6.75 -29.88 -3.03
C LEU A 271 6.94 -30.81 -1.82
N PRO A 272 7.13 -32.11 -2.02
CA PRO A 272 7.39 -33.05 -0.94
C PRO A 272 8.81 -32.88 -0.37
N THR A 273 9.19 -31.68 -0.02
CA THR A 273 10.49 -31.31 0.51
C THR A 273 10.39 -31.07 2.01
N LYS A 274 11.15 -31.85 2.76
CA LYS A 274 11.18 -31.78 4.23
C LYS A 274 11.81 -30.49 4.81
N ARG A 275 12.13 -29.48 4.01
CA ARG A 275 12.70 -28.20 4.47
C ARG A 275 12.33 -27.06 3.51
N ILE A 276 11.69 -26.06 4.06
CA ILE A 276 11.47 -24.75 3.45
C ILE A 276 12.53 -23.82 4.04
N VAL A 277 13.25 -23.11 3.21
CA VAL A 277 14.18 -22.04 3.62
C VAL A 277 13.75 -20.76 2.92
#